data_b17a956fa85e09ae30928055ffc0d9b5
#
_entry.id   b17a956fa85e09ae30928055ffc0d9b5
#
_cell.length_a   1.000
_cell.length_b   1.000
_cell.length_c   1.000
_cell.angle_alpha   90.00
_cell.angle_beta   90.00
_cell.angle_gamma   90.00
#
_symmetry.space_group_name_H-M   'P 1'
#
loop_
_entity.id
_entity.type
_entity.pdbx_description
1 polymer ?
#
loop_
_entity_poly.entity_id
_entity_poly.type
_entity_poly.pdbx_seq_one_letter_code
_entity_poly.pdbx_strand_id
1 'polypeptide(L)'
;MEIREIIDAFFTYAVPLVAIALSIVSLYESRKINKVQLRLNEMEEELKKYELEKIEKEREAVNKPIVEARIYNVSKGKYRLKIWNSSQATAYDVDFEVPEELKNLVYKDKVPFEVLEAGKSFEEYITFYYGAPPKFTVKTTWKNASGEKYEKEQWVTF
;
A
#
# COMPACT_ATOMS: atom_id res chain seq x y z
N MET A 1 -76.80 20.58 31.20
CA MET A 1 -75.80 19.91 30.33
C MET A 1 -75.20 18.78 31.18
N GLU A 2 -75.53 17.56 30.87
CA GLU A 2 -75.12 16.42 31.66
C GLU A 2 -73.61 16.16 31.48
N ILE A 3 -72.91 15.75 32.55
CA ILE A 3 -71.47 15.45 32.55
C ILE A 3 -71.12 14.46 31.40
N ARG A 4 -72.01 13.61 31.04
CA ARG A 4 -71.84 12.67 29.92
C ARG A 4 -71.70 13.36 28.56
N GLU A 5 -72.46 14.38 28.28
CA GLU A 5 -72.36 15.13 27.00
C GLU A 5 -71.05 15.88 26.85
N ILE A 6 -70.50 16.34 27.98
CA ILE A 6 -69.17 17.04 27.98
C ILE A 6 -68.07 16.01 27.76
N ILE A 7 -68.17 14.82 28.35
CA ILE A 7 -67.20 13.73 28.14
C ILE A 7 -67.25 13.22 26.70
N ASP A 8 -68.43 12.99 26.15
CA ASP A 8 -68.59 12.52 24.79
C ASP A 8 -68.08 13.56 23.75
N ALA A 9 -68.31 14.84 23.96
CA ALA A 9 -67.80 15.90 23.13
C ALA A 9 -66.27 15.99 23.21
N PHE A 10 -65.69 15.81 24.40
CA PHE A 10 -64.26 15.78 24.56
C PHE A 10 -63.59 14.63 23.83
N PHE A 11 -64.09 13.39 23.96
CA PHE A 11 -63.57 12.25 23.23
C PHE A 11 -63.78 12.37 21.74
N THR A 12 -64.86 12.91 21.26
CA THR A 12 -65.21 13.01 19.85
C THR A 12 -64.35 14.09 19.15
N TYR A 13 -63.99 15.17 19.78
CA TYR A 13 -63.31 16.29 19.12
C TYR A 13 -61.86 16.49 19.60
N ALA A 14 -61.58 16.43 20.90
CA ALA A 14 -60.26 16.74 21.44
C ALA A 14 -59.24 15.61 21.18
N VAL A 15 -59.63 14.35 21.34
CA VAL A 15 -58.74 13.20 21.14
C VAL A 15 -58.25 13.12 19.70
N PRO A 16 -59.10 13.24 18.64
CA PRO A 16 -58.62 13.24 17.26
C PRO A 16 -57.70 14.40 16.95
N LEU A 17 -57.94 15.60 17.49
CA LEU A 17 -57.10 16.77 17.29
C LEU A 17 -55.68 16.55 17.85
N VAL A 18 -55.59 15.99 19.06
CA VAL A 18 -54.33 15.66 19.69
C VAL A 18 -53.59 14.56 18.88
N ALA A 19 -54.31 13.56 18.41
CA ALA A 19 -53.73 12.53 17.54
C ALA A 19 -53.15 13.07 16.24
N ILE A 20 -53.82 14.01 15.60
CA ILE A 20 -53.32 14.68 14.38
C ILE A 20 -52.07 15.49 14.69
N ALA A 21 -52.05 16.25 15.78
CA ALA A 21 -50.91 17.05 16.20
C ALA A 21 -49.69 16.17 16.47
N LEU A 22 -49.85 15.05 17.19
CA LEU A 22 -48.77 14.09 17.42
C LEU A 22 -48.27 13.43 16.14
N SER A 23 -49.17 13.13 15.21
CA SER A 23 -48.78 12.59 13.88
C SER A 23 -47.94 13.54 13.08
N ILE A 24 -48.25 14.84 13.12
CA ILE A 24 -47.46 15.88 12.41
C ILE A 24 -46.05 16.01 13.02
N VAL A 25 -45.95 16.00 14.34
CA VAL A 25 -44.65 16.02 15.03
C VAL A 25 -43.83 14.78 14.70
N SER A 26 -44.42 13.61 14.75
CA SER A 26 -43.77 12.35 14.38
C SER A 26 -43.25 12.34 12.95
N LEU A 27 -44.03 12.87 12.01
CA LEU A 27 -43.59 13.00 10.61
C LEU A 27 -42.41 13.95 10.45
N TYR A 28 -42.40 15.03 11.21
CA TYR A 28 -41.30 16.00 11.19
C TYR A 28 -39.99 15.40 11.72
N GLU A 29 -40.08 14.72 12.85
CA GLU A 29 -38.93 13.99 13.45
C GLU A 29 -38.41 12.88 12.53
N SER A 30 -39.31 12.10 11.94
CA SER A 30 -38.96 11.04 10.99
C SER A 30 -38.17 11.57 9.80
N ARG A 31 -38.58 12.72 9.24
CA ARG A 31 -37.85 13.37 8.12
C ARG A 31 -36.44 13.82 8.53
N LYS A 32 -36.28 14.27 9.76
CA LYS A 32 -34.97 14.69 10.30
C LYS A 32 -34.05 13.49 10.49
N ILE A 33 -34.57 12.40 11.04
CA ILE A 33 -33.85 11.14 11.23
C ILE A 33 -33.41 10.56 9.91
N ASN A 34 -34.30 10.52 8.91
CA ASN A 34 -33.96 10.00 7.57
C ASN A 34 -32.83 10.79 6.91
N LYS A 35 -32.78 12.12 7.06
CA LYS A 35 -31.68 12.93 6.55
C LYS A 35 -30.34 12.61 7.22
N VAL A 36 -30.35 12.38 8.53
CA VAL A 36 -29.14 11.99 9.27
C VAL A 36 -28.69 10.60 8.84
N GLN A 37 -29.64 9.69 8.66
CA GLN A 37 -29.34 8.31 8.25
C GLN A 37 -28.75 8.25 6.82
N LEU A 38 -29.26 9.06 5.90
CA LEU A 38 -28.68 9.18 4.56
C LEU A 38 -27.22 9.67 4.61
N ARG A 39 -26.94 10.70 5.42
CA ARG A 39 -25.56 11.19 5.59
C ARG A 39 -24.63 10.15 6.22
N LEU A 40 -25.12 9.40 7.21
CA LEU A 40 -24.35 8.32 7.81
C LEU A 40 -24.00 7.24 6.78
N ASN A 41 -24.98 6.83 5.96
CA ASN A 41 -24.75 5.85 4.92
C ASN A 41 -23.73 6.33 3.88
N GLU A 42 -23.82 7.61 3.45
CA GLU A 42 -22.84 8.22 2.54
C GLU A 42 -21.42 8.20 3.14
N MET A 43 -21.29 8.59 4.41
CA MET A 43 -20.00 8.56 5.11
C MET A 43 -19.46 7.14 5.31
N GLU A 44 -20.32 6.16 5.58
CA GLU A 44 -19.92 4.75 5.66
C GLU A 44 -19.44 4.19 4.32
N GLU A 45 -20.10 4.58 3.22
CA GLU A 45 -19.64 4.18 1.88
C GLU A 45 -18.28 4.79 1.52
N GLU A 46 -18.07 6.06 1.85
CA GLU A 46 -16.76 6.71 1.64
C GLU A 46 -15.67 6.06 2.48
N LEU A 47 -15.97 5.75 3.74
CA LEU A 47 -15.02 5.07 4.63
C LEU A 47 -14.64 3.68 4.09
N LYS A 48 -15.62 2.90 3.65
CA LYS A 48 -15.37 1.59 3.05
C LYS A 48 -14.52 1.67 1.79
N LYS A 49 -14.77 2.66 0.92
CA LYS A 49 -13.93 2.89 -0.26
C LYS A 49 -12.50 3.21 0.11
N TYR A 50 -12.29 4.08 1.09
CA TYR A 50 -10.97 4.45 1.58
C TYR A 50 -10.22 3.25 2.21
N GLU A 51 -10.92 2.44 2.99
CA GLU A 51 -10.36 1.22 3.60
C GLU A 51 -9.94 0.19 2.54
N LEU A 52 -10.78 -0.03 1.51
CA LEU A 52 -10.45 -0.92 0.40
C LEU A 52 -9.22 -0.44 -0.36
N GLU A 53 -9.17 0.84 -0.71
CA GLU A 53 -8.03 1.43 -1.41
C GLU A 53 -6.73 1.34 -0.59
N LYS A 54 -6.83 1.52 0.72
CA LYS A 54 -5.70 1.35 1.64
C LYS A 54 -5.22 -0.09 1.68
N ILE A 55 -6.13 -1.05 1.78
CA ILE A 55 -5.80 -2.49 1.78
C ILE A 55 -5.16 -2.90 0.45
N GLU A 56 -5.65 -2.41 -0.67
CA GLU A 56 -5.05 -2.66 -1.99
C GLU A 56 -3.64 -2.12 -2.08
N LYS A 57 -3.41 -0.87 -1.69
CA LYS A 57 -2.07 -0.27 -1.65
C LYS A 57 -1.09 -1.01 -0.73
N GLU A 58 -1.56 -1.44 0.43
CA GLU A 58 -0.76 -2.25 1.35
C GLU A 58 -0.41 -3.61 0.76
N ARG A 59 -1.36 -4.28 0.09
CA ARG A 59 -1.11 -5.55 -0.61
C ARG A 59 -0.12 -5.40 -1.76
N GLU A 60 -0.26 -4.35 -2.56
CA GLU A 60 0.68 -4.05 -3.64
C GLU A 60 2.08 -3.79 -3.10
N ALA A 61 2.20 -3.01 -2.05
CA ALA A 61 3.49 -2.71 -1.41
C ALA A 61 4.17 -3.97 -0.83
N VAL A 62 3.40 -4.87 -0.22
CA VAL A 62 3.91 -6.14 0.32
C VAL A 62 4.33 -7.10 -0.80
N ASN A 63 3.61 -7.11 -1.93
CA ASN A 63 3.88 -8.01 -3.06
C ASN A 63 4.94 -7.50 -4.04
N LYS A 64 5.41 -6.26 -3.89
CA LYS A 64 6.43 -5.66 -4.75
C LYS A 64 7.83 -5.97 -4.23
N PRO A 65 8.62 -6.79 -4.92
CA PRO A 65 10.00 -7.03 -4.52
C PRO A 65 10.84 -5.76 -4.74
N ILE A 66 11.80 -5.54 -3.83
CA ILE A 66 12.75 -4.43 -3.89
C ILE A 66 14.15 -4.98 -3.80
N VAL A 67 14.88 -4.90 -4.90
CA VAL A 67 16.26 -5.38 -4.98
C VAL A 67 17.20 -4.18 -4.91
N GLU A 68 18.19 -4.28 -4.03
CA GLU A 68 19.17 -3.24 -3.79
C GLU A 68 20.58 -3.77 -3.95
N ALA A 69 21.51 -2.87 -4.25
CA ALA A 69 22.92 -3.18 -4.45
C ALA A 69 23.81 -2.30 -3.56
N ARG A 70 24.85 -2.86 -3.00
CA ARG A 70 25.89 -2.13 -2.29
C ARG A 70 27.25 -2.80 -2.45
N ILE A 71 28.30 -2.00 -2.38
CA ILE A 71 29.66 -2.51 -2.30
C ILE A 71 30.12 -2.49 -0.85
N TYR A 72 30.89 -3.48 -0.47
CA TYR A 72 31.55 -3.49 0.81
C TYR A 72 32.94 -4.14 0.72
N ASN A 73 33.81 -3.73 1.61
CA ASN A 73 35.17 -4.24 1.72
C ASN A 73 35.21 -5.49 2.60
N VAL A 74 35.76 -6.59 2.09
CA VAL A 74 35.93 -7.83 2.83
C VAL A 74 37.30 -7.90 3.51
N SER A 75 38.33 -7.45 2.80
CA SER A 75 39.69 -7.37 3.29
C SER A 75 40.48 -6.39 2.42
N LYS A 76 41.72 -6.09 2.78
CA LYS A 76 42.56 -5.11 2.06
C LYS A 76 42.56 -5.38 0.55
N GLY A 77 41.92 -4.48 -0.20
CA GLY A 77 41.83 -4.52 -1.66
C GLY A 77 40.82 -5.54 -2.25
N LYS A 78 40.04 -6.22 -1.40
CA LYS A 78 39.00 -7.18 -1.84
C LYS A 78 37.60 -6.64 -1.55
N TYR A 79 36.85 -6.41 -2.60
CA TYR A 79 35.51 -5.88 -2.56
C TYR A 79 34.47 -6.88 -3.05
N ARG A 80 33.25 -6.75 -2.57
CA ARG A 80 32.08 -7.50 -2.99
C ARG A 80 30.95 -6.58 -3.36
N LEU A 81 30.27 -6.86 -4.47
CA LEU A 81 28.96 -6.32 -4.78
C LEU A 81 27.92 -7.26 -4.14
N LYS A 82 27.23 -6.78 -3.14
CA LYS A 82 26.11 -7.47 -2.52
C LYS A 82 24.83 -6.98 -3.13
N ILE A 83 24.02 -7.89 -3.64
CA ILE A 83 22.68 -7.66 -4.13
C ILE A 83 21.72 -8.36 -3.19
N TRP A 84 20.74 -7.64 -2.65
CA TRP A 84 19.81 -8.18 -1.66
C TRP A 84 18.39 -7.74 -1.90
N ASN A 85 17.46 -8.57 -1.50
CA ASN A 85 16.05 -8.26 -1.52
C ASN A 85 15.65 -7.65 -0.16
N SER A 86 15.35 -6.35 -0.15
CA SER A 86 14.99 -5.60 1.06
C SER A 86 13.49 -5.65 1.38
N SER A 87 12.70 -6.30 0.53
CA SER A 87 11.23 -6.40 0.67
C SER A 87 10.79 -7.72 1.32
N GLN A 88 9.47 -7.86 1.50
CA GLN A 88 8.83 -9.10 1.96
C GLN A 88 8.43 -10.03 0.80
N ALA A 89 8.48 -9.54 -0.44
CA ALA A 89 8.15 -10.33 -1.64
C ALA A 89 9.39 -10.97 -2.23
N THR A 90 9.25 -12.13 -2.85
CA THR A 90 10.33 -12.80 -3.58
C THR A 90 10.58 -12.14 -4.93
N ALA A 91 11.84 -11.89 -5.26
CA ALA A 91 12.27 -11.41 -6.57
C ALA A 91 12.75 -12.59 -7.43
N TYR A 92 12.44 -12.55 -8.71
CA TYR A 92 12.81 -13.59 -9.70
C TYR A 92 13.66 -12.99 -10.81
N ASP A 93 14.49 -13.82 -11.41
CA ASP A 93 15.38 -13.47 -12.53
C ASP A 93 16.16 -12.17 -12.26
N VAL A 94 16.78 -12.12 -11.08
CA VAL A 94 17.51 -10.92 -10.64
C VAL A 94 18.80 -10.80 -11.42
N ASP A 95 19.01 -9.67 -12.07
CA ASP A 95 20.24 -9.33 -12.78
C ASP A 95 20.68 -7.91 -12.42
N PHE A 96 21.89 -7.56 -12.81
CA PHE A 96 22.40 -6.20 -12.62
C PHE A 96 23.30 -5.79 -13.78
N GLU A 97 23.38 -4.50 -13.99
CA GLU A 97 24.26 -3.87 -14.94
C GLU A 97 25.13 -2.82 -14.26
N VAL A 98 26.35 -2.70 -14.72
CA VAL A 98 27.31 -1.68 -14.33
C VAL A 98 27.73 -0.89 -15.57
N PRO A 99 28.26 0.34 -15.45
CA PRO A 99 28.78 1.10 -16.59
C PRO A 99 29.78 0.28 -17.40
N GLU A 100 29.80 0.47 -18.73
CA GLU A 100 30.67 -0.26 -19.67
C GLU A 100 32.14 -0.27 -19.23
N GLU A 101 32.63 0.86 -18.72
CA GLU A 101 34.01 1.05 -18.27
C GLU A 101 34.39 0.13 -17.11
N LEU A 102 33.38 -0.36 -16.35
CA LEU A 102 33.56 -1.16 -15.15
C LEU A 102 33.14 -2.63 -15.34
N LYS A 103 32.64 -3.02 -16.51
CA LYS A 103 32.18 -4.38 -16.78
C LYS A 103 33.27 -5.43 -16.51
N ASN A 104 34.51 -5.13 -16.82
CA ASN A 104 35.64 -6.05 -16.60
C ASN A 104 36.08 -6.14 -15.13
N LEU A 105 35.55 -5.29 -14.26
CA LEU A 105 35.89 -5.25 -12.86
C LEU A 105 34.92 -6.06 -11.99
N VAL A 106 33.72 -6.27 -12.48
CA VAL A 106 32.66 -6.98 -11.75
C VAL A 106 32.40 -8.32 -12.41
N TYR A 107 32.61 -9.38 -11.66
CA TYR A 107 32.29 -10.71 -12.14
C TYR A 107 30.78 -10.94 -12.08
N LYS A 108 30.24 -11.53 -13.14
CA LYS A 108 28.78 -11.84 -13.26
C LYS A 108 28.60 -13.35 -13.38
N ASP A 109 28.94 -14.08 -12.32
CA ASP A 109 28.93 -15.54 -12.34
C ASP A 109 27.60 -16.14 -11.89
N LYS A 110 26.84 -15.40 -11.08
CA LYS A 110 25.61 -15.90 -10.45
C LYS A 110 24.33 -15.35 -11.04
N VAL A 111 24.41 -14.50 -12.05
CA VAL A 111 23.24 -13.88 -12.67
C VAL A 111 22.98 -14.42 -14.09
N PRO A 112 21.70 -14.53 -14.50
CA PRO A 112 20.52 -14.14 -13.73
C PRO A 112 20.29 -15.04 -12.51
N PHE A 113 20.07 -14.44 -11.34
CA PHE A 113 19.80 -15.19 -10.12
C PHE A 113 18.32 -15.56 -10.07
N GLU A 114 18.00 -16.84 -10.21
CA GLU A 114 16.66 -17.32 -10.50
C GLU A 114 15.62 -16.90 -9.45
N VAL A 115 15.95 -17.05 -8.15
CA VAL A 115 15.03 -16.77 -7.04
C VAL A 115 15.75 -16.09 -5.89
N LEU A 116 15.40 -14.87 -5.58
CA LEU A 116 15.93 -14.12 -4.44
C LEU A 116 14.80 -13.87 -3.43
N GLU A 117 14.72 -14.74 -2.44
CA GLU A 117 13.72 -14.65 -1.37
C GLU A 117 13.84 -13.37 -0.54
N ALA A 118 12.79 -13.03 0.19
CA ALA A 118 12.75 -11.90 1.11
C ALA A 118 13.93 -11.90 2.09
N GLY A 119 14.64 -10.79 2.21
CA GLY A 119 15.78 -10.62 3.12
C GLY A 119 17.05 -11.38 2.71
N LYS A 120 17.03 -12.18 1.63
CA LYS A 120 18.21 -12.90 1.13
C LYS A 120 19.07 -12.04 0.22
N SER A 121 20.30 -12.50 0.00
CA SER A 121 21.28 -11.80 -0.83
C SER A 121 22.24 -12.78 -1.51
N PHE A 122 22.80 -12.34 -2.61
CA PHE A 122 23.98 -12.95 -3.22
C PHE A 122 25.08 -11.90 -3.43
N GLU A 123 26.27 -12.38 -3.72
CA GLU A 123 27.45 -11.51 -3.80
C GLU A 123 28.28 -11.88 -5.02
N GLU A 124 28.76 -10.84 -5.72
CA GLU A 124 29.71 -10.98 -6.81
C GLU A 124 31.05 -10.33 -6.44
N TYR A 125 32.11 -10.82 -7.06
CA TYR A 125 33.44 -10.28 -6.84
C TYR A 125 33.65 -9.01 -7.62
N ILE A 126 34.32 -8.03 -7.00
CA ILE A 126 34.79 -6.84 -7.68
C ILE A 126 36.30 -6.75 -7.52
N THR A 127 36.97 -6.54 -8.64
CA THR A 127 38.40 -6.20 -8.66
C THR A 127 38.55 -4.70 -8.71
N PHE A 128 39.25 -4.13 -7.76
CA PHE A 128 39.55 -2.69 -7.76
C PHE A 128 40.96 -2.43 -8.27
N TYR A 129 41.09 -1.43 -9.13
CA TYR A 129 42.41 -0.95 -9.59
C TYR A 129 42.59 0.53 -9.26
N TYR A 130 43.83 0.94 -9.19
CA TYR A 130 44.19 2.33 -8.95
C TYR A 130 43.72 3.19 -10.13
N GLY A 131 42.83 4.17 -9.89
CA GLY A 131 42.21 5.01 -10.91
C GLY A 131 40.76 4.67 -11.25
N ALA A 132 40.20 3.60 -10.68
CA ALA A 132 38.77 3.35 -10.79
C ALA A 132 37.95 4.44 -10.08
N PRO A 133 36.78 4.83 -10.61
CA PRO A 133 35.95 5.86 -9.98
C PRO A 133 35.48 5.36 -8.59
N PRO A 134 35.54 6.22 -7.56
CA PRO A 134 35.19 5.83 -6.20
C PRO A 134 33.68 5.59 -6.03
N LYS A 135 32.89 6.01 -7.01
CA LYS A 135 31.44 5.93 -7.03
C LYS A 135 30.93 5.68 -8.44
N PHE A 136 29.98 4.78 -8.59
CA PHE A 136 29.32 4.51 -9.86
C PHE A 136 27.87 4.02 -9.65
N THR A 137 27.10 3.96 -10.72
CA THR A 137 25.73 3.45 -10.69
C THR A 137 25.69 1.93 -10.95
N VAL A 138 24.80 1.25 -10.22
CA VAL A 138 24.42 -0.14 -10.51
C VAL A 138 22.93 -0.15 -10.81
N LYS A 139 22.56 -0.68 -11.95
CA LYS A 139 21.17 -0.90 -12.34
C LYS A 139 20.82 -2.35 -12.06
N THR A 140 19.93 -2.58 -11.11
CA THR A 140 19.38 -3.91 -10.82
C THR A 140 18.05 -4.10 -11.54
N THR A 141 17.81 -5.29 -12.08
CA THR A 141 16.56 -5.67 -12.74
C THR A 141 16.04 -6.97 -12.17
N TRP A 142 14.73 -7.12 -12.06
CA TRP A 142 14.08 -8.32 -11.53
C TRP A 142 12.63 -8.43 -11.95
N LYS A 143 11.99 -9.55 -11.63
CA LYS A 143 10.55 -9.77 -11.81
C LYS A 143 9.88 -10.08 -10.49
N ASN A 144 8.59 -9.80 -10.40
CA ASN A 144 7.74 -10.33 -9.32
C ASN A 144 7.18 -11.72 -9.70
N ALA A 145 6.38 -12.31 -8.82
CA ALA A 145 5.74 -13.62 -9.04
C ALA A 145 4.77 -13.64 -10.22
N SER A 146 4.22 -12.49 -10.64
CA SER A 146 3.36 -12.36 -11.82
C SER A 146 4.14 -12.15 -13.13
N GLY A 147 5.48 -12.07 -13.07
CA GLY A 147 6.34 -11.85 -14.23
C GLY A 147 6.50 -10.38 -14.65
N GLU A 148 5.97 -9.45 -13.86
CA GLU A 148 6.14 -8.02 -14.08
C GLU A 148 7.58 -7.62 -13.79
N LYS A 149 8.18 -6.85 -14.70
CA LYS A 149 9.58 -6.42 -14.61
C LYS A 149 9.72 -5.12 -13.84
N TYR A 150 10.73 -5.08 -13.00
CA TYR A 150 11.14 -3.91 -12.21
C TYR A 150 12.61 -3.62 -12.45
N GLU A 151 12.99 -2.37 -12.24
CA GLU A 151 14.37 -1.91 -12.28
C GLU A 151 14.62 -0.85 -11.23
N LYS A 152 15.86 -0.78 -10.75
CA LYS A 152 16.32 0.25 -9.81
C LYS A 152 17.76 0.60 -10.13
N GLU A 153 18.03 1.89 -10.28
CA GLU A 153 19.37 2.43 -10.42
C GLU A 153 19.83 3.03 -9.08
N GLN A 154 21.02 2.67 -8.65
CA GLN A 154 21.56 3.08 -7.36
C GLN A 154 23.03 3.48 -7.48
N TRP A 155 23.41 4.50 -6.75
CA TRP A 155 24.80 4.84 -6.55
C TRP A 155 25.43 3.93 -5.51
N VAL A 156 26.58 3.34 -5.86
CA VAL A 156 27.41 2.55 -4.95
C VAL A 156 28.78 3.17 -4.81
N THR A 157 29.39 3.01 -3.65
CA THR A 157 30.70 3.58 -3.33
C THR A 157 31.63 2.49 -2.77
N PHE A 158 32.90 2.59 -3.12
CA PHE A 158 33.98 1.74 -2.55
C PHE A 158 34.36 2.17 -1.14
#